data_bd7729b3c7eeeaf9fe6f0e2e4a6ca909
#
_entry.id   bd7729b3c7eeeaf9fe6f0e2e4a6ca909
#
_cell.length_a   1.000
_cell.length_b   1.000
_cell.length_c   1.000
_cell.angle_alpha   90.00
_cell.angle_beta   90.00
_cell.angle_gamma   90.00
#
_symmetry.space_group_name_H-M   'P 1'
#
loop_
_entity.id
_entity.type
_entity.pdbx_description
1 polymer ?
#
loop_
_entity_poly.entity_id
_entity_poly.type
_entity_poly.pdbx_seq_one_letter_code
_entity_poly.pdbx_strand_id
1 'polypeptide(L)'
;MKLPLVIVLALVIFSKGLSQIKPQQNSAEIFHAIKKLNFLGSVLYIAAHPDDENTRLIAHLSNQTHARTAYLSLTRGDGGQNLIGPELRAELGVIRTNELLKARSYDGGLQFFSRANDFGYSKHPDETFDIWNKEEV
;
A
#
# COMPACT_ATOMS: atom_id res chain seq x y z
N MET A 1 2.46 47.31 18.95
CA MET A 1 2.03 45.98 19.43
C MET A 1 0.89 45.36 18.61
N LYS A 2 0.81 45.64 17.29
CA LYS A 2 -0.25 45.08 16.41
C LYS A 2 0.28 44.19 15.30
N LEU A 3 1.61 44.12 15.12
CA LEU A 3 2.26 43.31 14.05
C LEU A 3 2.09 41.78 14.21
N PRO A 4 2.20 41.18 15.42
CA PRO A 4 2.09 39.72 15.55
C PRO A 4 0.67 39.20 15.28
N LEU A 5 -0.35 39.96 15.54
CA LEU A 5 -1.75 39.56 15.28
C LEU A 5 -2.08 39.48 13.78
N VAL A 6 -1.51 40.39 12.99
CA VAL A 6 -1.67 40.42 11.53
C VAL A 6 -0.94 39.26 10.88
N ILE A 7 0.26 38.90 11.38
CA ILE A 7 1.02 37.73 10.89
C ILE A 7 0.31 36.42 11.20
N VAL A 8 -0.25 36.28 12.42
CA VAL A 8 -1.03 35.10 12.81
C VAL A 8 -2.30 34.98 11.97
N LEU A 9 -2.98 36.08 11.72
CA LEU A 9 -4.18 36.10 10.87
C LEU A 9 -3.87 35.75 9.41
N ALA A 10 -2.74 36.25 8.88
CA ALA A 10 -2.28 35.91 7.53
C ALA A 10 -1.92 34.41 7.43
N LEU A 11 -1.23 33.83 8.42
CA LEU A 11 -0.91 32.39 8.47
C LEU A 11 -2.18 31.51 8.51
N VAL A 12 -3.20 31.91 9.24
CA VAL A 12 -4.48 31.17 9.32
C VAL A 12 -5.26 31.25 7.99
N ILE A 13 -5.16 32.33 7.25
CA ILE A 13 -5.80 32.48 5.93
C ILE A 13 -5.06 31.62 4.90
N PHE A 14 -3.74 31.56 4.93
CA PHE A 14 -2.94 30.72 4.02
C PHE A 14 -3.10 29.22 4.29
N SER A 15 -3.38 28.79 5.52
CA SER A 15 -3.57 27.37 5.84
C SER A 15 -4.87 26.77 5.31
N LYS A 16 -5.83 27.57 4.89
CA LYS A 16 -7.10 27.10 4.29
C LYS A 16 -7.05 26.93 2.77
N GLY A 17 -5.95 27.31 2.11
CA GLY A 17 -5.80 27.24 0.66
C GLY A 17 -5.34 25.88 0.11
N LEU A 18 -4.99 24.90 0.97
CA LEU A 18 -4.58 23.56 0.56
C LEU A 18 -5.77 22.58 0.62
N SER A 19 -6.91 22.98 0.08
CA SER A 19 -7.94 22.01 -0.27
C SER A 19 -7.35 21.08 -1.33
N GLN A 20 -7.10 19.83 -0.99
CA GLN A 20 -6.74 18.82 -1.98
C GLN A 20 -7.93 18.69 -2.93
N ILE A 21 -7.84 19.31 -4.09
CA ILE A 21 -8.77 19.06 -5.18
C ILE A 21 -8.58 17.59 -5.53
N LYS A 22 -9.59 16.75 -5.25
CA LYS A 22 -9.58 15.37 -5.70
C LYS A 22 -9.37 15.38 -7.22
N PRO A 23 -8.46 14.58 -7.75
CA PRO A 23 -8.27 14.48 -9.20
C PRO A 23 -9.64 14.22 -9.85
N GLN A 24 -9.98 15.01 -10.85
CA GLN A 24 -11.23 14.82 -11.59
C GLN A 24 -11.11 13.50 -12.36
N GLN A 25 -12.03 12.59 -12.12
CA GLN A 25 -12.08 11.32 -12.82
C GLN A 25 -12.42 11.56 -14.30
N ASN A 26 -11.72 10.86 -15.18
CA ASN A 26 -12.04 10.84 -16.59
C ASN A 26 -13.24 9.90 -16.86
N SER A 27 -13.78 9.95 -18.08
CA SER A 27 -14.96 9.16 -18.45
C SER A 27 -14.75 7.65 -18.34
N ALA A 28 -13.54 7.16 -18.60
CA ALA A 28 -13.21 5.74 -18.49
C ALA A 28 -13.16 5.29 -17.02
N GLU A 29 -12.62 6.11 -16.13
CA GLU A 29 -12.60 5.85 -14.68
C GLU A 29 -14.02 5.84 -14.10
N ILE A 30 -14.88 6.78 -14.53
CA ILE A 30 -16.29 6.83 -14.12
C ILE A 30 -17.02 5.57 -14.61
N PHE A 31 -16.83 5.19 -15.87
CA PHE A 31 -17.44 3.99 -16.43
C PHE A 31 -17.00 2.72 -15.70
N HIS A 32 -15.72 2.62 -15.36
CA HIS A 32 -15.18 1.51 -14.59
C HIS A 32 -15.76 1.48 -13.16
N ALA A 33 -15.90 2.63 -12.51
CA ALA A 33 -16.53 2.73 -11.20
C ALA A 33 -18.00 2.28 -11.22
N ILE A 34 -18.75 2.64 -12.27
CA ILE A 34 -20.14 2.19 -12.45
C ILE A 34 -20.20 0.65 -12.62
N LYS A 35 -19.29 0.05 -13.39
CA LYS A 35 -19.22 -1.41 -13.52
C LYS A 35 -18.96 -2.11 -12.20
N LYS A 36 -18.13 -1.54 -11.34
CA LYS A 36 -17.86 -2.09 -9.99
C LYS A 36 -19.10 -2.18 -9.10
N LEU A 37 -20.11 -1.38 -9.33
CA LEU A 37 -21.38 -1.46 -8.58
C LEU A 37 -22.16 -2.77 -8.83
N ASN A 38 -21.88 -3.47 -9.93
CA ASN A 38 -22.54 -4.74 -10.25
C ASN A 38 -21.87 -5.95 -9.60
N PHE A 39 -20.76 -5.77 -8.90
CA PHE A 39 -20.02 -6.85 -8.25
C PHE A 39 -19.73 -6.50 -6.80
N LEU A 40 -20.33 -7.24 -5.87
CA LEU A 40 -20.17 -7.02 -4.43
C LEU A 40 -19.05 -7.86 -3.79
N GLY A 41 -18.39 -8.70 -4.56
CA GLY A 41 -17.33 -9.58 -4.07
C GLY A 41 -16.03 -8.81 -3.76
N SER A 42 -15.29 -9.28 -2.75
CA SER A 42 -13.94 -8.84 -2.47
C SER A 42 -12.99 -10.02 -2.38
N VAL A 43 -11.74 -9.79 -2.78
CA VAL A 43 -10.68 -10.80 -2.76
C VAL A 43 -9.49 -10.22 -2.02
N LEU A 44 -8.98 -10.97 -1.05
CA LEU A 44 -7.73 -10.68 -0.37
C LEU A 44 -6.70 -11.75 -0.74
N TYR A 45 -5.67 -11.34 -1.45
CA TYR A 45 -4.49 -12.15 -1.70
C TYR A 45 -3.50 -11.96 -0.56
N ILE A 46 -3.03 -13.04 0.05
CA ILE A 46 -2.12 -12.99 1.20
C ILE A 46 -0.84 -13.74 0.83
N ALA A 47 0.31 -13.11 1.08
CA ALA A 47 1.61 -13.76 0.97
C ALA A 47 2.64 -13.14 1.93
N ALA A 48 3.78 -13.76 2.09
CA ALA A 48 4.75 -13.39 3.11
C ALA A 48 5.48 -12.08 2.78
N HIS A 49 5.92 -11.91 1.54
CA HIS A 49 6.82 -10.82 1.16
C HIS A 49 6.30 -10.02 -0.03
N PRO A 50 6.80 -8.79 -0.23
CA PRO A 50 6.70 -8.13 -1.53
C PRO A 50 7.29 -9.02 -2.62
N ASP A 51 6.62 -9.14 -3.78
CA ASP A 51 6.91 -9.99 -4.93
C ASP A 51 6.33 -11.42 -4.94
N ASP A 52 5.73 -11.86 -3.86
CA ASP A 52 5.04 -13.16 -3.81
C ASP A 52 3.64 -13.11 -4.46
N GLU A 53 3.15 -11.91 -4.82
CA GLU A 53 1.82 -11.76 -5.38
C GLU A 53 1.74 -12.15 -6.86
N ASN A 54 0.61 -12.73 -7.24
CA ASN A 54 0.27 -12.90 -8.64
C ASN A 54 -0.37 -11.62 -9.20
N THR A 55 0.47 -10.72 -9.74
CA THR A 55 0.04 -9.42 -10.28
C THR A 55 -0.98 -9.55 -11.40
N ARG A 56 -0.88 -10.60 -12.25
CA ARG A 56 -1.85 -10.85 -13.34
C ARG A 56 -3.22 -11.21 -12.78
N LEU A 57 -3.26 -12.02 -11.73
CA LEU A 57 -4.51 -12.38 -11.06
C LEU A 57 -5.15 -11.15 -10.39
N ILE A 58 -4.37 -10.33 -9.70
CA ILE A 58 -4.85 -9.10 -9.09
C ILE A 58 -5.42 -8.15 -10.16
N ALA A 59 -4.69 -7.95 -11.25
CA ALA A 59 -5.15 -7.11 -12.37
C ALA A 59 -6.44 -7.65 -13.00
N HIS A 60 -6.56 -8.96 -13.21
CA HIS A 60 -7.77 -9.59 -13.73
C HIS A 60 -8.97 -9.38 -12.80
N LEU A 61 -8.79 -9.66 -11.51
CA LEU A 61 -9.85 -9.52 -10.53
C LEU A 61 -10.31 -8.06 -10.37
N SER A 62 -9.36 -7.12 -10.34
CA SER A 62 -9.66 -5.71 -10.18
C SER A 62 -10.32 -5.08 -11.41
N ASN A 63 -9.84 -5.42 -12.63
CA ASN A 63 -10.20 -4.69 -13.84
C ASN A 63 -11.17 -5.44 -14.75
N GLN A 64 -11.20 -6.78 -14.72
CA GLN A 64 -12.11 -7.59 -15.54
C GLN A 64 -13.32 -8.09 -14.73
N THR A 65 -13.06 -8.65 -13.55
CA THR A 65 -14.13 -9.13 -12.65
C THR A 65 -14.77 -7.97 -11.89
N HIS A 66 -14.07 -6.84 -11.75
CA HIS A 66 -14.48 -5.67 -10.97
C HIS A 66 -14.59 -5.93 -9.45
N ALA A 67 -13.96 -6.99 -8.96
CA ALA A 67 -13.88 -7.29 -7.55
C ALA A 67 -13.07 -6.23 -6.79
N ARG A 68 -13.44 -5.95 -5.55
CA ARG A 68 -12.58 -5.21 -4.64
C ARG A 68 -11.40 -6.10 -4.25
N THR A 69 -10.28 -5.95 -4.94
CA THR A 69 -9.10 -6.82 -4.77
C THR A 69 -8.04 -6.12 -3.95
N ALA A 70 -7.43 -6.86 -3.02
CA ALA A 70 -6.34 -6.37 -2.20
C ALA A 70 -5.22 -7.40 -2.11
N TYR A 71 -4.01 -6.92 -1.92
CA TYR A 71 -2.85 -7.69 -1.52
C TYR A 71 -2.44 -7.34 -0.09
N LEU A 72 -2.35 -8.35 0.77
CA LEU A 72 -1.74 -8.26 2.09
C LEU A 72 -0.37 -8.94 2.04
N SER A 73 0.69 -8.16 2.02
CA SER A 73 2.04 -8.65 2.29
C SER A 73 2.25 -8.69 3.80
N LEU A 74 2.59 -9.83 4.36
CA LEU A 74 2.78 -9.96 5.80
C LEU A 74 3.95 -9.12 6.28
N THR A 75 5.03 -9.06 5.50
CA THR A 75 6.21 -8.23 5.79
C THR A 75 6.35 -7.10 4.76
N ARG A 76 7.32 -6.21 4.99
CA ARG A 76 7.70 -5.15 4.05
C ARG A 76 8.91 -5.50 3.18
N GLY A 77 9.45 -6.72 3.33
CA GLY A 77 10.66 -7.15 2.60
C GLY A 77 11.95 -6.54 3.14
N ASP A 78 11.92 -5.99 4.34
CA ASP A 78 13.06 -5.32 4.98
C ASP A 78 14.15 -6.29 5.49
N GLY A 79 13.81 -7.59 5.63
CA GLY A 79 14.76 -8.66 5.90
C GLY A 79 15.49 -9.21 4.67
N GLY A 80 15.09 -8.78 3.48
CA GLY A 80 15.65 -9.25 2.21
C GLY A 80 16.98 -8.62 1.83
N GLN A 81 17.38 -8.86 0.59
CA GLN A 81 18.59 -8.30 -0.02
C GLN A 81 18.20 -7.24 -1.07
N ASN A 82 19.05 -6.22 -1.20
CA ASN A 82 18.96 -5.24 -2.29
C ASN A 82 20.06 -5.53 -3.32
N LEU A 83 19.65 -5.88 -4.54
CA LEU A 83 20.60 -6.15 -5.63
C LEU A 83 20.97 -4.90 -6.45
N ILE A 84 20.28 -3.78 -6.20
CA ILE A 84 20.39 -2.56 -7.01
C ILE A 84 21.14 -1.46 -6.26
N GLY A 85 21.03 -1.43 -4.93
CA GLY A 85 21.58 -0.38 -4.09
C GLY A 85 22.08 -0.87 -2.74
N PRO A 86 22.62 0.02 -1.91
CA PRO A 86 23.17 -0.31 -0.60
C PRO A 86 22.12 -0.36 0.52
N GLU A 87 20.87 0.03 0.23
CA GLU A 87 19.81 0.13 1.23
C GLU A 87 19.45 -1.25 1.79
N LEU A 88 19.43 -1.37 3.10
CA LEU A 88 19.09 -2.59 3.84
C LEU A 88 18.13 -2.25 4.99
N ARG A 89 17.47 -3.27 5.53
CA ARG A 89 16.57 -3.14 6.68
C ARG A 89 15.46 -2.10 6.43
N ALA A 90 15.27 -1.16 7.31
CA ALA A 90 14.18 -0.18 7.24
C ALA A 90 14.17 0.63 5.94
N GLU A 91 15.33 0.98 5.41
CA GLU A 91 15.45 1.71 4.13
C GLU A 91 14.96 0.84 2.96
N LEU A 92 15.35 -0.43 2.93
CA LEU A 92 14.86 -1.40 1.93
C LEU A 92 13.34 -1.58 2.07
N GLY A 93 12.82 -1.69 3.29
CA GLY A 93 11.38 -1.79 3.55
C GLY A 93 10.59 -0.60 3.01
N VAL A 94 11.15 0.62 3.08
CA VAL A 94 10.54 1.80 2.47
C VAL A 94 10.52 1.71 0.94
N ILE A 95 11.61 1.28 0.33
CA ILE A 95 11.71 1.08 -1.13
C ILE A 95 10.67 0.05 -1.57
N ARG A 96 10.67 -1.15 -0.97
CA ARG A 96 9.76 -2.24 -1.32
C ARG A 96 8.29 -1.88 -1.10
N THR A 97 7.99 -1.11 -0.06
CA THR A 97 6.65 -0.56 0.17
C THR A 97 6.21 0.32 -1.00
N ASN A 98 7.08 1.24 -1.46
CA ASN A 98 6.76 2.12 -2.58
C ASN A 98 6.62 1.35 -3.91
N GLU A 99 7.42 0.31 -4.13
CA GLU A 99 7.30 -0.57 -5.30
C GLU A 99 5.92 -1.25 -5.34
N LEU A 100 5.45 -1.83 -4.21
CA LEU A 100 4.13 -2.43 -4.13
C LEU A 100 3.00 -1.42 -4.31
N LEU A 101 3.09 -0.24 -3.70
CA LEU A 101 2.11 0.83 -3.91
C LEU A 101 2.07 1.26 -5.38
N LYS A 102 3.23 1.30 -6.03
CA LYS A 102 3.31 1.61 -7.46
C LYS A 102 2.69 0.50 -8.31
N ALA A 103 2.97 -0.78 -8.01
CA ALA A 103 2.35 -1.90 -8.70
C ALA A 103 0.81 -1.87 -8.58
N ARG A 104 0.27 -1.59 -7.39
CA ARG A 104 -1.19 -1.46 -7.16
C ARG A 104 -1.80 -0.30 -7.95
N SER A 105 -1.03 0.76 -8.21
CA SER A 105 -1.51 1.88 -9.05
C SER A 105 -1.75 1.48 -10.51
N TYR A 106 -1.12 0.41 -10.98
CA TYR A 106 -1.29 -0.14 -12.33
C TYR A 106 -2.32 -1.26 -12.39
N ASP A 107 -2.31 -2.18 -11.44
CA ASP A 107 -3.20 -3.35 -11.47
C ASP A 107 -4.57 -3.10 -10.83
N GLY A 108 -4.76 -1.96 -10.18
CA GLY A 108 -6.03 -1.55 -9.59
C GLY A 108 -6.37 -2.22 -8.26
N GLY A 109 -5.44 -3.00 -7.68
CA GLY A 109 -5.55 -3.57 -6.34
C GLY A 109 -5.27 -2.56 -5.23
N LEU A 110 -5.60 -2.95 -4.01
CA LEU A 110 -5.23 -2.23 -2.78
C LEU A 110 -4.03 -2.92 -2.15
N GLN A 111 -3.15 -2.15 -1.47
CA GLN A 111 -2.00 -2.70 -0.75
C GLN A 111 -2.20 -2.57 0.75
N PHE A 112 -1.96 -3.69 1.46
CA PHE A 112 -1.91 -3.75 2.91
C PHE A 112 -0.64 -4.45 3.38
N PHE A 113 -0.22 -4.15 4.61
CA PHE A 113 0.90 -4.78 5.29
C PHE A 113 0.46 -5.16 6.70
N SER A 114 0.97 -6.27 7.20
CA SER A 114 0.85 -6.62 8.62
C SER A 114 2.01 -5.99 9.44
N ARG A 115 2.11 -6.37 10.70
CA ARG A 115 3.20 -5.99 11.60
C ARG A 115 4.34 -7.01 11.63
N ALA A 116 4.26 -8.05 10.82
CA ALA A 116 5.25 -9.10 10.81
C ALA A 116 6.64 -8.54 10.49
N ASN A 117 7.59 -8.88 11.34
CA ASN A 117 9.00 -8.53 11.11
C ASN A 117 9.59 -9.45 10.05
N ASP A 118 10.22 -8.87 9.03
CA ASP A 118 10.94 -9.65 8.03
C ASP A 118 12.34 -10.01 8.57
N PHE A 119 12.56 -11.30 8.72
CA PHE A 119 13.83 -11.86 9.19
C PHE A 119 14.55 -12.68 8.10
N GLY A 120 13.99 -12.69 6.88
CA GLY A 120 14.49 -13.47 5.76
C GLY A 120 13.93 -14.90 5.75
N TYR A 121 14.80 -15.89 5.71
CA TYR A 121 14.43 -17.29 5.53
C TYR A 121 14.30 -18.05 6.86
N SER A 122 13.27 -18.88 6.98
CA SER A 122 13.14 -19.91 8.04
C SER A 122 12.93 -21.29 7.46
N LYS A 123 13.41 -22.32 8.15
CA LYS A 123 13.27 -23.73 7.72
C LYS A 123 12.03 -24.38 8.33
N HIS A 124 11.61 -23.93 9.49
CA HIS A 124 10.50 -24.47 10.25
C HIS A 124 9.57 -23.40 10.75
N PRO A 125 8.26 -23.67 10.86
CA PRO A 125 7.28 -22.70 11.38
C PRO A 125 7.60 -22.17 12.78
N ASP A 126 8.21 -23.00 13.64
CA ASP A 126 8.55 -22.60 15.00
C ASP A 126 9.56 -21.45 15.03
N GLU A 127 10.56 -21.44 14.12
CA GLU A 127 11.51 -20.32 13.97
C GLU A 127 10.79 -19.00 13.66
N THR A 128 9.76 -19.07 12.82
CA THR A 128 8.94 -17.93 12.50
C THR A 128 8.13 -17.44 13.70
N PHE A 129 7.53 -18.38 14.44
CA PHE A 129 6.69 -18.06 15.58
C PHE A 129 7.46 -17.64 16.85
N ASP A 130 8.75 -17.91 16.90
CA ASP A 130 9.63 -17.35 17.93
C ASP A 130 9.92 -15.85 17.69
N ILE A 131 9.84 -15.40 16.41
CA ILE A 131 10.08 -14.01 16.00
C ILE A 131 8.77 -13.22 15.94
N TRP A 132 7.72 -13.84 15.41
CA TRP A 132 6.41 -13.20 15.24
C TRP A 132 5.54 -13.40 16.47
N ASN A 133 5.01 -12.31 17.01
CA ASN A 133 3.94 -12.40 17.98
C ASN A 133 2.66 -12.87 17.26
N LYS A 134 2.22 -14.10 17.54
CA LYS A 134 1.05 -14.74 16.91
C LYS A 134 -0.27 -13.98 17.11
N GLU A 135 -0.35 -13.16 18.16
CA GLU A 135 -1.56 -12.39 18.48
C GLU A 135 -1.60 -11.05 17.73
N GLU A 136 -0.47 -10.59 17.22
CA GLU A 136 -0.34 -9.26 16.59
C GLU A 136 -0.20 -9.30 15.07
N VAL A 137 0.13 -10.46 14.50
CA VAL A 137 0.36 -10.68 13.05
C VAL A 137 -0.90 -11.38 12.39
#